data_37320ec8d63cc4e6a3818a657a6d259c
#
_entry.id   37320ec8d63cc4e6a3818a657a6d259c
#
_cell.length_a   1.000
_cell.length_b   1.000
_cell.length_c   1.000
_cell.angle_alpha   90.00
_cell.angle_beta   90.00
_cell.angle_gamma   90.00
#
_symmetry.space_group_name_H-M   'P 1'
#
loop_
_entity.id
_entity.type
_entity.pdbx_description
1 polymer ?
#
loop_
_entity_poly.entity_id
_entity_poly.type
_entity_poly.pdbx_seq_one_letter_code
_entity_poly.pdbx_strand_id
1 'polypeptide(L)'
;MYDEAVRYIIDRVNIKPEIGIVLGSGLGDAFTVDDPIYVDYKDIPGFPVSTVSGHKGRFIFGYSCGKPIVVMQGRVHYYEGYSMQDVVKPIRLMGLLGMRWLILTNAAGGISEKLIPGDIMIISDQISSFVPSPLIGKNIDESGVRFPDMSHIYDEGKIQVSRKLFEQLGLHVVEGTYLQATGPQYETPAEIRMFKTLGADAVGMSTACEAITACHMGIMVSGFSAISNKAAGLGSELKHEDILDRSKEMSEKMSRILTGMIRSYNMDAK
;
A
#
# COMPACT_ATOMS: atom_id res chain seq x y z
N MET A 1 17.80 16.11 3.60
CA MET A 1 16.91 15.94 2.41
C MET A 1 15.42 16.01 2.79
N TYR A 2 15.01 15.43 3.92
CA TYR A 2 13.61 15.44 4.37
C TYR A 2 13.32 16.44 5.51
N ASP A 3 14.33 17.16 5.97
CA ASP A 3 14.29 17.98 7.21
C ASP A 3 13.21 19.05 7.18
N GLU A 4 13.03 19.73 6.04
CA GLU A 4 11.99 20.76 5.88
C GLU A 4 10.59 20.16 5.92
N ALA A 5 10.37 19.02 5.24
CA ALA A 5 9.09 18.34 5.23
C ALA A 5 8.75 17.77 6.61
N VAL A 6 9.72 17.17 7.31
CA VAL A 6 9.56 16.68 8.68
C VAL A 6 9.21 17.82 9.63
N ARG A 7 9.95 18.91 9.61
CA ARG A 7 9.67 20.10 10.44
C ARG A 7 8.29 20.67 10.15
N TYR A 8 7.95 20.82 8.86
CA TYR A 8 6.65 21.33 8.45
C TYR A 8 5.48 20.55 9.09
N ILE A 9 5.61 19.20 9.15
CA ILE A 9 4.58 18.35 9.76
C ILE A 9 4.62 18.44 11.28
N ILE A 10 5.80 18.34 11.93
CA ILE A 10 5.93 18.36 13.40
C ILE A 10 5.39 19.67 13.97
N ASP A 11 5.59 20.79 13.29
CA ASP A 11 5.09 22.10 13.72
C ASP A 11 3.55 22.20 13.70
N ARG A 12 2.85 21.31 12.99
CA ARG A 12 1.40 21.33 12.78
C ARG A 12 0.67 20.14 13.42
N VAL A 13 1.39 19.05 13.61
CA VAL A 13 0.81 17.78 14.06
C VAL A 13 1.52 17.32 15.32
N ASN A 14 0.81 17.38 16.44
CA ASN A 14 1.31 16.89 17.73
C ASN A 14 0.96 15.39 17.94
N ILE A 15 1.09 14.59 16.89
CA ILE A 15 0.84 13.14 16.93
C ILE A 15 2.07 12.46 16.32
N LYS A 16 2.70 11.58 17.09
CA LYS A 16 3.78 10.70 16.60
C LYS A 16 3.15 9.39 16.13
N PRO A 17 3.00 9.16 14.83
CA PRO A 17 2.32 7.97 14.33
C PRO A 17 3.17 6.72 14.55
N GLU A 18 2.53 5.62 14.91
CA GLU A 18 3.15 4.30 15.01
C GLU A 18 2.78 3.40 13.84
N ILE A 19 1.60 3.60 13.29
CA ILE A 19 1.05 2.83 12.18
C ILE A 19 0.83 3.77 10.99
N GLY A 20 1.34 3.38 9.83
CA GLY A 20 1.06 4.03 8.56
C GLY A 20 0.10 3.19 7.72
N ILE A 21 -0.82 3.84 7.03
CA ILE A 21 -1.76 3.19 6.14
C ILE A 21 -1.72 3.90 4.78
N VAL A 22 -1.58 3.13 3.70
CA VAL A 22 -1.71 3.68 2.34
C VAL A 22 -3.02 3.21 1.74
N LEU A 23 -3.94 4.15 1.49
CA LEU A 23 -5.21 3.88 0.83
C LEU A 23 -5.03 3.98 -0.69
N GLY A 24 -5.18 2.84 -1.36
CA GLY A 24 -5.07 2.74 -2.81
C GLY A 24 -6.28 3.29 -3.56
N SER A 25 -6.24 3.21 -4.89
CA SER A 25 -7.33 3.65 -5.79
C SER A 25 -8.65 2.98 -5.44
N GLY A 26 -9.72 3.78 -5.35
CA GLY A 26 -11.06 3.31 -4.96
C GLY A 26 -11.24 3.04 -3.46
N LEU A 27 -10.18 3.14 -2.65
CA LEU A 27 -10.21 2.89 -1.20
C LEU A 27 -10.06 4.15 -0.35
N GLY A 28 -10.00 5.33 -0.98
CA GLY A 28 -9.72 6.60 -0.29
C GLY A 28 -10.65 6.95 0.87
N ASP A 29 -11.88 6.51 0.83
CA ASP A 29 -12.89 6.72 1.87
C ASP A 29 -13.18 5.41 2.67
N ALA A 30 -12.39 4.37 2.46
CA ALA A 30 -12.54 3.06 3.12
C ALA A 30 -12.23 3.08 4.62
N PHE A 31 -11.67 4.16 5.14
CA PHE A 31 -11.17 4.17 6.51
C PHE A 31 -11.42 5.52 7.21
N THR A 32 -11.93 5.45 8.43
CA THR A 32 -12.19 6.62 9.28
C THR A 32 -11.10 6.78 10.33
N VAL A 33 -10.67 8.02 10.53
CA VAL A 33 -9.65 8.39 11.53
C VAL A 33 -10.33 9.23 12.62
N ASP A 34 -10.07 8.90 13.87
CA ASP A 34 -10.54 9.67 15.01
C ASP A 34 -9.63 10.90 15.20
N ASP A 35 -10.22 12.06 15.54
CA ASP A 35 -9.53 13.35 15.73
C ASP A 35 -8.59 13.72 14.55
N PRO A 36 -9.08 13.78 13.30
CA PRO A 36 -8.25 13.88 12.12
C PRO A 36 -7.62 15.26 11.95
N ILE A 37 -6.29 15.27 11.71
CA ILE A 37 -5.53 16.44 11.27
C ILE A 37 -5.09 16.18 9.82
N TYR A 38 -5.50 17.05 8.90
CA TYR A 38 -5.20 16.93 7.48
C TYR A 38 -3.97 17.76 7.10
N VAL A 39 -3.07 17.17 6.30
CA VAL A 39 -1.89 17.84 5.74
C VAL A 39 -1.84 17.53 4.25
N ASP A 40 -2.17 18.51 3.41
CA ASP A 40 -2.16 18.34 1.96
C ASP A 40 -0.72 18.24 1.43
N TYR A 41 -0.46 17.34 0.50
CA TYR A 41 0.89 17.14 -0.08
C TYR A 41 1.45 18.39 -0.74
N LYS A 42 0.59 19.19 -1.38
CA LYS A 42 0.98 20.46 -2.04
C LYS A 42 1.56 21.50 -1.10
N ASP A 43 1.23 21.41 0.20
CA ASP A 43 1.67 22.36 1.23
C ASP A 43 2.99 21.92 1.88
N ILE A 44 3.41 20.66 1.66
CA ILE A 44 4.66 20.12 2.21
C ILE A 44 5.84 20.50 1.30
N PRO A 45 6.89 21.15 1.80
CA PRO A 45 8.03 21.58 0.99
C PRO A 45 8.68 20.42 0.21
N GLY A 46 8.80 20.59 -1.12
CA GLY A 46 9.45 19.62 -2.02
C GLY A 46 8.76 18.24 -2.10
N PHE A 47 7.46 18.20 -1.81
CA PHE A 47 6.70 16.95 -1.82
C PHE A 47 6.00 16.71 -3.17
N PRO A 48 5.92 15.47 -3.67
CA PRO A 48 5.22 15.17 -4.91
C PRO A 48 3.69 15.25 -4.71
N VAL A 49 2.99 15.69 -5.74
CA VAL A 49 1.53 15.80 -5.73
C VAL A 49 0.95 14.81 -6.72
N SER A 50 0.00 13.97 -6.29
CA SER A 50 -0.67 13.04 -7.20
C SER A 50 -1.52 13.78 -8.22
N THR A 51 -1.44 13.34 -9.47
CA THR A 51 -2.21 13.84 -10.62
C THR A 51 -3.39 12.92 -10.96
N VAL A 52 -3.51 11.80 -10.25
CA VAL A 52 -4.54 10.77 -10.50
C VAL A 52 -5.88 11.22 -9.93
N SER A 53 -6.92 11.19 -10.78
CA SER A 53 -8.29 11.47 -10.36
C SER A 53 -8.73 10.51 -9.22
N GLY A 54 -9.38 11.06 -8.19
CA GLY A 54 -9.82 10.30 -7.01
C GLY A 54 -8.76 10.19 -5.89
N HIS A 55 -7.54 10.63 -6.12
CA HIS A 55 -6.52 10.75 -5.07
C HIS A 55 -6.60 12.16 -4.44
N LYS A 56 -6.91 12.23 -3.15
CA LYS A 56 -7.02 13.52 -2.44
C LYS A 56 -5.64 14.16 -2.22
N GLY A 57 -4.55 13.38 -2.25
CA GLY A 57 -3.19 13.88 -2.15
C GLY A 57 -2.88 14.53 -0.81
N ARG A 58 -3.14 13.80 0.30
CA ARG A 58 -2.92 14.32 1.66
C ARG A 58 -2.58 13.22 2.65
N PHE A 59 -1.96 13.60 3.75
CA PHE A 59 -1.90 12.82 4.97
C PHE A 59 -3.08 13.14 5.88
N ILE A 60 -3.52 12.13 6.63
CA ILE A 60 -4.46 12.27 7.74
C ILE A 60 -3.76 11.69 8.97
N PHE A 61 -3.49 12.53 9.96
CA PHE A 61 -2.98 12.10 11.26
C PHE A 61 -4.13 12.04 12.24
N GLY A 62 -4.09 11.08 13.16
CA GLY A 62 -5.11 10.93 14.18
C GLY A 62 -4.99 9.59 14.88
N TYR A 63 -6.12 9.05 15.30
CA TYR A 63 -6.16 7.81 16.04
C TYR A 63 -7.11 6.79 15.38
N SER A 64 -6.85 5.52 15.62
CA SER A 64 -7.80 4.44 15.36
C SER A 64 -7.61 3.35 16.40
N CYS A 65 -8.71 2.90 17.02
CA CYS A 65 -8.65 1.94 18.12
C CYS A 65 -7.67 2.36 19.25
N GLY A 66 -7.56 3.68 19.50
CA GLY A 66 -6.64 4.26 20.49
C GLY A 66 -5.17 4.27 20.09
N LYS A 67 -4.82 3.90 18.86
CA LYS A 67 -3.44 3.90 18.33
C LYS A 67 -3.19 5.14 17.45
N PRO A 68 -2.04 5.81 17.60
CA PRO A 68 -1.70 6.96 16.75
C PRO A 68 -1.31 6.47 15.34
N ILE A 69 -1.98 7.01 14.35
CA ILE A 69 -1.84 6.60 12.96
C ILE A 69 -1.56 7.77 12.02
N VAL A 70 -0.97 7.47 10.88
CA VAL A 70 -0.94 8.35 9.70
C VAL A 70 -1.48 7.61 8.49
N VAL A 71 -2.41 8.22 7.77
CA VAL A 71 -3.03 7.66 6.57
C VAL A 71 -2.63 8.48 5.36
N MET A 72 -2.12 7.83 4.33
CA MET A 72 -1.98 8.39 2.98
C MET A 72 -3.31 8.26 2.25
N GLN A 73 -4.03 9.35 2.05
CA GLN A 73 -5.25 9.40 1.26
C GLN A 73 -4.93 9.79 -0.18
N GLY A 74 -4.54 8.78 -0.97
CA GLY A 74 -3.96 8.90 -2.29
C GLY A 74 -2.45 8.75 -2.29
N ARG A 75 -1.91 8.15 -3.34
CA ARG A 75 -0.48 7.92 -3.55
C ARG A 75 0.00 8.53 -4.86
N VAL A 76 1.31 8.68 -4.98
CA VAL A 76 2.00 9.05 -6.21
C VAL A 76 2.46 7.78 -6.91
N HIS A 77 2.35 7.72 -8.24
CA HIS A 77 2.75 6.56 -9.01
C HIS A 77 3.92 6.87 -9.95
N TYR A 78 4.68 5.84 -10.28
CA TYR A 78 5.81 5.97 -11.20
C TYR A 78 5.37 6.43 -12.59
N TYR A 79 4.21 5.95 -13.08
CA TYR A 79 3.67 6.36 -14.38
C TYR A 79 3.21 7.83 -14.46
N GLU A 80 3.14 8.55 -13.35
CA GLU A 80 2.88 10.00 -13.34
C GLU A 80 4.12 10.81 -13.76
N GLY A 81 5.28 10.15 -14.05
CA GLY A 81 6.51 10.77 -14.48
C GLY A 81 7.46 11.17 -13.36
N TYR A 82 7.15 10.82 -12.14
CA TYR A 82 8.03 11.03 -10.98
C TYR A 82 9.20 10.05 -10.96
N SER A 83 10.34 10.48 -10.42
CA SER A 83 11.42 9.55 -10.07
C SER A 83 10.93 8.53 -9.03
N MET A 84 11.52 7.32 -9.03
CA MET A 84 11.14 6.32 -8.03
C MET A 84 11.42 6.81 -6.59
N GLN A 85 12.43 7.66 -6.38
CA GLN A 85 12.73 8.31 -5.11
C GLN A 85 11.61 9.25 -4.67
N ASP A 86 10.97 9.96 -5.60
CA ASP A 86 9.83 10.82 -5.29
C ASP A 86 8.57 10.00 -5.01
N VAL A 87 8.36 8.91 -5.75
CA VAL A 87 7.23 7.99 -5.52
C VAL A 87 7.23 7.44 -4.09
N VAL A 88 8.40 7.10 -3.55
CA VAL A 88 8.52 6.54 -2.19
C VAL A 88 8.79 7.58 -1.10
N LYS A 89 8.93 8.85 -1.47
CA LYS A 89 9.14 9.96 -0.51
C LYS A 89 8.10 9.99 0.63
N PRO A 90 6.79 9.74 0.37
CA PRO A 90 5.79 9.66 1.44
C PRO A 90 6.11 8.59 2.48
N ILE A 91 6.53 7.40 2.06
CA ILE A 91 6.85 6.30 2.97
C ILE A 91 8.05 6.65 3.85
N ARG A 92 9.10 7.24 3.24
CA ARG A 92 10.27 7.69 4.00
C ARG A 92 9.89 8.76 5.03
N LEU A 93 9.04 9.71 4.64
CA LEU A 93 8.57 10.75 5.55
C LEU A 93 7.80 10.16 6.74
N MET A 94 6.86 9.24 6.49
CA MET A 94 6.13 8.57 7.57
C MET A 94 7.07 7.81 8.51
N GLY A 95 8.08 7.12 7.98
CA GLY A 95 9.10 6.45 8.79
C GLY A 95 9.90 7.41 9.67
N LEU A 96 10.33 8.55 9.12
CA LEU A 96 11.04 9.60 9.87
C LEU A 96 10.17 10.24 10.97
N LEU A 97 8.84 10.26 10.79
CA LEU A 97 7.89 10.74 11.80
C LEU A 97 7.63 9.71 12.93
N GLY A 98 8.14 8.47 12.79
CA GLY A 98 8.09 7.46 13.85
C GLY A 98 7.28 6.21 13.54
N MET A 99 6.74 6.06 12.33
CA MET A 99 6.01 4.87 11.91
C MET A 99 6.87 3.62 12.05
N ARG A 100 6.30 2.56 12.62
CA ARG A 100 6.92 1.24 12.83
C ARG A 100 6.25 0.11 12.07
N TRP A 101 5.02 0.31 11.66
CA TRP A 101 4.26 -0.65 10.89
C TRP A 101 3.52 0.04 9.75
N LEU A 102 3.71 -0.44 8.53
CA LEU A 102 3.07 0.05 7.32
C LEU A 102 2.04 -0.97 6.81
N ILE A 103 0.82 -0.52 6.61
CA ILE A 103 -0.24 -1.30 5.97
C ILE A 103 -0.49 -0.72 4.58
N LEU A 104 -0.15 -1.48 3.56
CA LEU A 104 -0.31 -1.11 2.16
C LEU A 104 -1.61 -1.68 1.61
N THR A 105 -2.40 -0.85 0.94
CA THR A 105 -3.55 -1.32 0.18
C THR A 105 -3.47 -0.87 -1.27
N ASN A 106 -4.01 -1.67 -2.18
CA ASN A 106 -4.11 -1.33 -3.60
C ASN A 106 -5.34 -1.97 -4.24
N ALA A 107 -5.71 -1.50 -5.43
CA ALA A 107 -6.55 -2.22 -6.38
C ALA A 107 -5.63 -3.00 -7.33
N ALA A 108 -6.01 -4.23 -7.67
CA ALA A 108 -5.20 -5.11 -8.51
C ALA A 108 -6.06 -5.96 -9.46
N GLY A 109 -5.47 -6.34 -10.60
CA GLY A 109 -6.01 -7.37 -11.49
C GLY A 109 -5.62 -8.77 -11.00
N GLY A 110 -6.60 -9.66 -10.81
CA GLY A 110 -6.35 -11.03 -10.39
C GLY A 110 -5.85 -11.90 -11.54
N ILE A 111 -4.67 -12.51 -11.36
CA ILE A 111 -4.05 -13.46 -12.30
C ILE A 111 -4.37 -14.90 -11.90
N SER A 112 -4.27 -15.21 -10.61
CA SER A 112 -4.54 -16.52 -10.06
C SER A 112 -6.02 -16.93 -10.25
N GLU A 113 -6.25 -18.20 -10.54
CA GLU A 113 -7.61 -18.77 -10.65
C GLU A 113 -8.34 -18.78 -9.31
N LYS A 114 -7.59 -18.78 -8.20
CA LYS A 114 -8.13 -18.72 -6.83
C LYS A 114 -8.75 -17.37 -6.49
N LEU A 115 -8.34 -16.29 -7.17
CA LEU A 115 -8.83 -14.94 -6.93
C LEU A 115 -10.04 -14.64 -7.80
N ILE A 116 -11.11 -14.16 -7.20
CA ILE A 116 -12.28 -13.65 -7.92
C ILE A 116 -12.43 -12.13 -7.68
N PRO A 117 -13.00 -11.37 -8.64
CA PRO A 117 -13.28 -9.97 -8.42
C PRO A 117 -14.17 -9.75 -7.18
N GLY A 118 -13.75 -8.86 -6.28
CA GLY A 118 -14.37 -8.64 -4.97
C GLY A 118 -13.61 -9.29 -3.80
N ASP A 119 -12.63 -10.15 -4.07
CA ASP A 119 -11.72 -10.66 -3.03
C ASP A 119 -10.73 -9.60 -2.55
N ILE A 120 -10.26 -9.79 -1.33
CA ILE A 120 -9.06 -9.12 -0.82
C ILE A 120 -7.97 -10.18 -0.67
N MET A 121 -6.87 -10.04 -1.40
CA MET A 121 -5.70 -10.92 -1.29
C MET A 121 -4.73 -10.39 -0.23
N ILE A 122 -4.27 -11.25 0.67
CA ILE A 122 -3.15 -10.98 1.56
C ILE A 122 -1.87 -11.09 0.72
N ILE A 123 -1.08 -10.02 0.65
CA ILE A 123 0.20 -10.05 -0.06
C ILE A 123 1.23 -10.72 0.85
N SER A 124 1.76 -11.85 0.40
CA SER A 124 2.80 -12.61 1.11
C SER A 124 4.19 -12.43 0.50
N ASP A 125 4.26 -12.05 -0.79
CA ASP A 125 5.50 -11.79 -1.51
C ASP A 125 5.24 -10.86 -2.71
N GLN A 126 6.31 -10.42 -3.38
CA GLN A 126 6.20 -9.50 -4.51
C GLN A 126 7.22 -9.74 -5.62
N ILE A 127 6.86 -9.32 -6.84
CA ILE A 127 7.76 -9.18 -7.98
C ILE A 127 7.79 -7.70 -8.39
N SER A 128 8.96 -7.06 -8.32
CA SER A 128 9.14 -5.63 -8.66
C SER A 128 10.18 -5.38 -9.76
N SER A 129 10.59 -6.42 -10.48
CA SER A 129 11.68 -6.35 -11.50
C SER A 129 11.30 -5.53 -12.73
N PHE A 130 10.04 -5.14 -12.90
CA PHE A 130 9.54 -4.34 -14.03
C PHE A 130 9.53 -2.83 -13.78
N VAL A 131 9.98 -2.40 -12.60
CA VAL A 131 10.12 -1.00 -12.22
C VAL A 131 11.50 -0.76 -11.59
N PRO A 132 12.05 0.46 -11.65
CA PRO A 132 13.31 0.77 -10.97
C PRO A 132 13.20 0.55 -9.46
N SER A 133 14.25 -0.01 -8.85
CA SER A 133 14.31 -0.11 -7.38
C SER A 133 14.38 1.29 -6.75
N PRO A 134 13.63 1.56 -5.65
CA PRO A 134 13.71 2.82 -4.91
C PRO A 134 15.05 3.02 -4.19
N LEU A 135 15.92 2.00 -4.18
CA LEU A 135 17.23 2.03 -3.53
C LEU A 135 18.37 2.31 -4.49
N ILE A 136 18.09 2.56 -5.80
CA ILE A 136 19.12 2.96 -6.78
C ILE A 136 19.69 4.32 -6.40
N GLY A 137 21.01 4.44 -6.47
CA GLY A 137 21.75 5.65 -6.14
C GLY A 137 22.59 5.50 -4.87
N LYS A 138 22.98 6.64 -4.28
CA LYS A 138 23.71 6.68 -3.01
C LYS A 138 22.81 6.21 -1.86
N ASN A 139 23.34 5.35 -1.01
CA ASN A 139 22.59 4.90 0.17
C ASN A 139 22.29 6.08 1.12
N ILE A 140 21.16 6.00 1.79
CA ILE A 140 20.77 6.88 2.90
C ILE A 140 21.04 6.08 4.18
N ASP A 141 22.27 6.19 4.70
CA ASP A 141 22.78 5.32 5.77
C ASP A 141 21.92 5.39 7.04
N GLU A 142 21.31 6.55 7.30
CA GLU A 142 20.37 6.75 8.42
C GLU A 142 19.05 6.00 8.25
N SER A 143 18.73 5.58 7.03
CA SER A 143 17.49 4.85 6.72
C SER A 143 17.68 3.34 6.70
N GLY A 144 18.91 2.83 6.53
CA GLY A 144 19.17 1.41 6.50
C GLY A 144 20.45 1.02 5.74
N VAL A 145 20.73 -0.28 5.72
CA VAL A 145 21.92 -0.84 5.08
C VAL A 145 21.84 -0.77 3.56
N ARG A 146 23.00 -0.73 2.89
CA ARG A 146 23.07 -0.64 1.41
C ARG A 146 22.42 -1.83 0.71
N PHE A 147 22.51 -3.03 1.30
CA PHE A 147 21.99 -4.28 0.74
C PHE A 147 21.07 -4.94 1.77
N PRO A 148 19.81 -4.47 1.88
CA PRO A 148 18.85 -5.05 2.82
C PRO A 148 18.39 -6.42 2.36
N ASP A 149 18.17 -7.32 3.32
CA ASP A 149 17.52 -8.60 3.06
C ASP A 149 16.03 -8.37 2.81
N MET A 150 15.51 -8.91 1.70
CA MET A 150 14.10 -8.83 1.29
C MET A 150 13.38 -10.19 1.38
N SER A 151 13.99 -11.20 2.02
CA SER A 151 13.41 -12.56 2.13
C SER A 151 12.07 -12.57 2.86
N HIS A 152 11.85 -11.62 3.76
CA HIS A 152 10.63 -11.48 4.56
C HIS A 152 10.12 -10.02 4.54
N ILE A 153 9.92 -9.48 3.31
CA ILE A 153 9.51 -8.10 3.14
C ILE A 153 8.12 -7.83 3.75
N TYR A 154 7.21 -8.81 3.65
CA TYR A 154 5.92 -8.81 4.36
C TYR A 154 6.07 -9.62 5.64
N ASP A 155 5.71 -9.02 6.78
CA ASP A 155 5.91 -9.62 8.10
C ASP A 155 5.04 -10.87 8.28
N GLU A 156 5.68 -12.01 8.54
CA GLU A 156 5.01 -13.30 8.63
C GLU A 156 4.03 -13.38 9.81
N GLY A 157 4.36 -12.75 10.95
CA GLY A 157 3.46 -12.65 12.08
C GLY A 157 2.19 -11.87 11.72
N LYS A 158 2.32 -10.81 10.94
CA LYS A 158 1.17 -10.03 10.45
C LYS A 158 0.37 -10.78 9.38
N ILE A 159 1.01 -11.61 8.54
CA ILE A 159 0.30 -12.52 7.62
C ILE A 159 -0.55 -13.50 8.41
N GLN A 160 0.00 -14.13 9.46
CA GLN A 160 -0.76 -15.05 10.30
C GLN A 160 -1.94 -14.37 11.02
N VAL A 161 -1.74 -13.15 11.52
CA VAL A 161 -2.83 -12.33 12.09
C VAL A 161 -3.90 -12.05 11.04
N SER A 162 -3.49 -11.71 9.81
CA SER A 162 -4.41 -11.46 8.69
C SER A 162 -5.26 -12.70 8.36
N ARG A 163 -4.67 -13.89 8.28
CA ARG A 163 -5.40 -15.15 8.05
C ARG A 163 -6.53 -15.34 9.06
N LYS A 164 -6.18 -15.28 10.36
CA LYS A 164 -7.15 -15.43 11.45
C LYS A 164 -8.25 -14.36 11.38
N LEU A 165 -7.88 -13.14 11.06
CA LEU A 165 -8.84 -12.05 10.91
C LEU A 165 -9.80 -12.28 9.75
N PHE A 166 -9.31 -12.75 8.60
CA PHE A 166 -10.15 -13.06 7.44
C PHE A 166 -11.14 -14.18 7.76
N GLU A 167 -10.70 -15.26 8.45
CA GLU A 167 -11.57 -16.33 8.94
C GLU A 167 -12.66 -15.78 9.86
N GLN A 168 -12.31 -14.94 10.85
CA GLN A 168 -13.25 -14.30 11.79
C GLN A 168 -14.26 -13.39 11.08
N LEU A 169 -13.85 -12.73 10.01
CA LEU A 169 -14.70 -11.85 9.21
C LEU A 169 -15.54 -12.61 8.17
N GLY A 170 -15.35 -13.93 8.03
CA GLY A 170 -16.00 -14.75 7.00
C GLY A 170 -15.55 -14.40 5.58
N LEU A 171 -14.30 -13.91 5.41
CA LEU A 171 -13.72 -13.56 4.14
C LEU A 171 -12.96 -14.75 3.54
N HIS A 172 -12.90 -14.81 2.22
CA HIS A 172 -12.06 -15.79 1.51
C HIS A 172 -10.59 -15.54 1.82
N VAL A 173 -9.91 -16.53 2.41
CA VAL A 173 -8.48 -16.44 2.75
C VAL A 173 -7.66 -16.81 1.53
N VAL A 174 -7.11 -15.82 0.86
CA VAL A 174 -6.20 -16.01 -0.28
C VAL A 174 -4.94 -15.20 -0.04
N GLU A 175 -3.80 -15.85 -0.15
CA GLU A 175 -2.48 -15.26 -0.11
C GLU A 175 -1.83 -15.38 -1.47
N GLY A 176 -0.97 -14.43 -1.79
CA GLY A 176 -0.30 -14.49 -3.08
C GLY A 176 0.80 -13.46 -3.27
N THR A 177 1.47 -13.63 -4.39
CA THR A 177 2.54 -12.76 -4.87
C THR A 177 1.96 -11.62 -5.70
N TYR A 178 2.23 -10.38 -5.26
CA TYR A 178 1.85 -9.18 -5.99
C TYR A 178 2.95 -8.76 -6.96
N LEU A 179 2.62 -8.51 -8.23
CA LEU A 179 3.55 -7.97 -9.22
C LEU A 179 3.28 -6.50 -9.47
N GLN A 180 4.35 -5.67 -9.35
CA GLN A 180 4.29 -4.26 -9.76
C GLN A 180 4.74 -4.10 -11.21
N ALA A 181 3.80 -3.71 -12.08
CA ALA A 181 4.06 -3.24 -13.44
C ALA A 181 4.25 -1.71 -13.47
N THR A 182 4.78 -1.21 -14.57
CA THR A 182 5.03 0.23 -14.76
C THR A 182 3.74 1.02 -14.95
N GLY A 183 2.80 0.54 -15.77
CA GLY A 183 1.68 1.33 -16.28
C GLY A 183 2.15 2.47 -17.22
N PRO A 184 1.28 3.44 -17.58
CA PRO A 184 -0.13 3.59 -17.16
C PRO A 184 -1.11 2.67 -17.91
N GLN A 185 -0.68 2.03 -19.01
CA GLN A 185 -1.52 1.08 -19.75
C GLN A 185 -1.72 -0.20 -18.93
N TYR A 186 -2.89 -0.81 -19.06
CA TYR A 186 -3.11 -2.17 -18.61
C TYR A 186 -2.28 -3.15 -19.43
N GLU A 187 -2.04 -4.31 -18.84
CA GLU A 187 -1.24 -5.36 -19.43
C GLU A 187 -1.95 -6.00 -20.63
N THR A 188 -1.16 -6.50 -21.57
CA THR A 188 -1.66 -7.36 -22.65
C THR A 188 -1.90 -8.79 -22.11
N PRO A 189 -2.76 -9.61 -22.78
CA PRO A 189 -2.92 -11.01 -22.41
C PRO A 189 -1.61 -11.83 -22.46
N ALA A 190 -0.63 -11.41 -23.29
CA ALA A 190 0.68 -12.06 -23.35
C ALA A 190 1.53 -11.75 -22.12
N GLU A 191 1.52 -10.50 -21.66
CA GLU A 191 2.18 -10.08 -20.42
C GLU A 191 1.56 -10.79 -19.20
N ILE A 192 0.24 -10.92 -19.15
CA ILE A 192 -0.43 -11.66 -18.06
C ILE A 192 -0.02 -13.14 -18.05
N ARG A 193 0.10 -13.81 -19.21
CA ARG A 193 0.62 -15.18 -19.25
C ARG A 193 2.08 -15.26 -18.76
N MET A 194 2.91 -14.28 -19.12
CA MET A 194 4.29 -14.18 -18.62
C MET A 194 4.30 -14.00 -17.10
N PHE A 195 3.53 -13.08 -16.55
CA PHE A 195 3.45 -12.82 -15.11
C PHE A 195 2.95 -14.04 -14.33
N LYS A 196 1.96 -14.78 -14.86
CA LYS A 196 1.52 -16.06 -14.30
C LYS A 196 2.65 -17.09 -14.26
N THR A 197 3.45 -17.18 -15.33
CA THR A 197 4.61 -18.08 -15.40
C THR A 197 5.70 -17.70 -14.38
N LEU A 198 5.87 -16.41 -14.09
CA LEU A 198 6.79 -15.91 -13.07
C LEU A 198 6.28 -16.11 -11.64
N GLY A 199 5.06 -16.59 -11.45
CA GLY A 199 4.46 -16.87 -10.15
C GLY A 199 3.65 -15.72 -9.55
N ALA A 200 3.27 -14.70 -10.33
CA ALA A 200 2.40 -13.63 -9.86
C ALA A 200 0.95 -14.10 -9.74
N ASP A 201 0.30 -13.77 -8.62
CA ASP A 201 -1.13 -14.00 -8.37
C ASP A 201 -1.99 -12.78 -8.67
N ALA A 202 -1.45 -11.59 -8.51
CA ALA A 202 -2.12 -10.33 -8.83
C ALA A 202 -1.14 -9.31 -9.41
N VAL A 203 -1.64 -8.34 -10.19
CA VAL A 203 -0.84 -7.29 -10.81
C VAL A 203 -1.45 -5.91 -10.57
N GLY A 204 -0.58 -4.93 -10.38
CA GLY A 204 -0.93 -3.51 -10.29
C GLY A 204 0.28 -2.61 -10.51
N MET A 205 0.14 -1.31 -10.29
CA MET A 205 1.13 -0.30 -10.69
C MET A 205 1.72 0.48 -9.51
N SER A 206 1.77 -0.14 -8.31
CA SER A 206 2.19 0.52 -7.06
C SER A 206 2.67 -0.51 -6.04
N THR A 207 2.86 -0.09 -4.77
CA THR A 207 2.95 -0.96 -3.59
C THR A 207 4.31 -1.63 -3.38
N ALA A 208 4.86 -2.37 -4.35
CA ALA A 208 6.11 -3.10 -4.15
C ALA A 208 7.31 -2.17 -3.86
N CYS A 209 7.39 -1.03 -4.53
CA CYS A 209 8.42 -0.01 -4.26
C CYS A 209 8.28 0.60 -2.85
N GLU A 210 7.03 0.78 -2.38
CA GLU A 210 6.74 1.27 -1.03
C GLU A 210 7.15 0.24 0.03
N ALA A 211 6.84 -1.04 -0.19
CA ALA A 211 7.24 -2.15 0.67
C ALA A 211 8.77 -2.28 0.76
N ILE A 212 9.50 -2.20 -0.37
CA ILE A 212 10.97 -2.18 -0.39
C ILE A 212 11.51 -1.04 0.47
N THR A 213 10.91 0.15 0.34
CA THR A 213 11.36 1.33 1.08
C THR A 213 11.13 1.18 2.58
N ALA A 214 9.97 0.68 3.00
CA ALA A 214 9.65 0.44 4.39
C ALA A 214 10.55 -0.64 5.00
N CYS A 215 10.76 -1.76 4.30
CA CYS A 215 11.65 -2.83 4.71
C CYS A 215 13.10 -2.32 4.87
N HIS A 216 13.61 -1.51 3.93
CA HIS A 216 14.93 -0.86 4.04
C HIS A 216 15.07 0.00 5.32
N MET A 217 13.97 0.59 5.79
CA MET A 217 13.93 1.40 7.01
C MET A 217 13.67 0.58 8.28
N GLY A 218 13.61 -0.77 8.19
CA GLY A 218 13.31 -1.64 9.31
C GLY A 218 11.86 -1.55 9.80
N ILE A 219 10.94 -1.10 8.95
CA ILE A 219 9.51 -0.95 9.24
C ILE A 219 8.80 -2.24 8.84
N MET A 220 7.97 -2.79 9.73
CA MET A 220 7.13 -3.94 9.42
C MET A 220 6.15 -3.60 8.30
N VAL A 221 5.88 -4.53 7.39
CA VAL A 221 4.97 -4.33 6.27
C VAL A 221 3.85 -5.38 6.28
N SER A 222 2.63 -4.92 6.04
CA SER A 222 1.49 -5.76 5.66
C SER A 222 0.92 -5.22 4.35
N GLY A 223 0.43 -6.11 3.48
CA GLY A 223 -0.12 -5.70 2.19
C GLY A 223 -1.44 -6.41 1.89
N PHE A 224 -2.39 -5.67 1.29
CA PHE A 224 -3.68 -6.18 0.87
C PHE A 224 -4.03 -5.66 -0.51
N SER A 225 -4.35 -6.58 -1.44
CA SER A 225 -4.82 -6.23 -2.77
C SER A 225 -6.32 -6.45 -2.90
N ALA A 226 -7.07 -5.39 -3.18
CA ALA A 226 -8.47 -5.48 -3.56
C ALA A 226 -8.56 -5.88 -5.04
N ILE A 227 -9.07 -7.08 -5.30
CA ILE A 227 -9.14 -7.63 -6.65
C ILE A 227 -10.34 -7.03 -7.37
N SER A 228 -10.09 -5.98 -8.15
CA SER A 228 -11.14 -5.24 -8.87
C SER A 228 -11.68 -6.00 -10.09
N ASN A 229 -10.81 -6.74 -10.77
CA ASN A 229 -11.10 -7.44 -12.02
C ASN A 229 -10.18 -8.65 -12.19
N LYS A 230 -10.52 -9.54 -13.11
CA LYS A 230 -9.53 -10.48 -13.66
C LYS A 230 -8.58 -9.72 -14.57
N ALA A 231 -7.30 -10.09 -14.53
CA ALA A 231 -6.29 -9.51 -15.40
C ALA A 231 -6.58 -9.78 -16.88
N ALA A 232 -5.97 -9.02 -17.78
CA ALA A 232 -6.26 -9.06 -19.21
C ALA A 232 -6.21 -10.46 -19.80
N GLY A 233 -7.26 -10.84 -20.55
CA GLY A 233 -7.40 -12.15 -21.19
C GLY A 233 -7.86 -13.30 -20.28
N LEU A 234 -8.12 -13.04 -18.98
CA LEU A 234 -8.58 -14.05 -18.02
C LEU A 234 -10.05 -13.92 -17.60
N GLY A 235 -10.74 -12.87 -18.04
CA GLY A 235 -12.14 -12.62 -17.69
C GLY A 235 -12.93 -11.98 -18.83
N SER A 236 -14.25 -11.82 -18.63
CA SER A 236 -15.12 -11.02 -19.52
C SER A 236 -14.89 -9.53 -19.30
N GLU A 237 -15.21 -8.71 -20.29
CA GLU A 237 -15.25 -7.23 -20.14
C GLU A 237 -16.17 -6.84 -18.97
N LEU A 238 -15.65 -6.03 -18.07
CA LEU A 238 -16.41 -5.51 -16.93
C LEU A 238 -17.29 -4.34 -17.40
N LYS A 239 -18.57 -4.37 -17.03
CA LYS A 239 -19.44 -3.20 -17.19
C LYS A 239 -19.13 -2.18 -16.08
N HIS A 240 -19.22 -0.91 -16.43
CA HIS A 240 -18.89 0.20 -15.50
C HIS A 240 -19.74 0.17 -14.20
N GLU A 241 -20.99 -0.24 -14.30
CA GLU A 241 -21.90 -0.39 -13.15
C GLU A 241 -21.42 -1.46 -12.17
N ASP A 242 -20.94 -2.61 -12.67
CA ASP A 242 -20.40 -3.70 -11.84
C ASP A 242 -19.14 -3.26 -11.07
N ILE A 243 -18.37 -2.31 -11.63
CA ILE A 243 -17.15 -1.78 -11.01
C ILE A 243 -17.50 -0.89 -9.79
N LEU A 244 -18.54 -0.05 -9.90
CA LEU A 244 -18.94 0.87 -8.83
C LEU A 244 -19.49 0.12 -7.61
N ASP A 245 -20.39 -0.85 -7.83
CA ASP A 245 -20.96 -1.65 -6.74
C ASP A 245 -19.90 -2.48 -6.02
N ARG A 246 -19.00 -3.12 -6.76
CA ARG A 246 -17.87 -3.88 -6.19
C ARG A 246 -16.89 -2.99 -5.44
N SER A 247 -16.65 -1.77 -5.91
CA SER A 247 -15.77 -0.82 -5.23
C SER A 247 -16.26 -0.49 -3.82
N LYS A 248 -17.57 -0.31 -3.62
CA LYS A 248 -18.15 -0.06 -2.31
C LYS A 248 -18.01 -1.27 -1.38
N GLU A 249 -18.35 -2.47 -1.87
CA GLU A 249 -18.20 -3.70 -1.08
C GLU A 249 -16.74 -3.96 -0.69
N MET A 250 -15.80 -3.79 -1.62
CA MET A 250 -14.37 -3.92 -1.33
C MET A 250 -13.88 -2.89 -0.32
N SER A 251 -14.39 -1.66 -0.38
CA SER A 251 -14.10 -0.59 0.57
C SER A 251 -14.57 -0.95 1.98
N GLU A 252 -15.78 -1.50 2.13
CA GLU A 252 -16.32 -1.97 3.42
C GLU A 252 -15.51 -3.15 3.97
N LYS A 253 -15.16 -4.14 3.14
CA LYS A 253 -14.29 -5.26 3.53
C LYS A 253 -12.92 -4.75 3.99
N MET A 254 -12.31 -3.85 3.22
CA MET A 254 -11.02 -3.27 3.56
C MET A 254 -11.05 -2.50 4.87
N SER A 255 -12.10 -1.72 5.13
CA SER A 255 -12.31 -1.00 6.40
C SER A 255 -12.31 -1.95 7.60
N ARG A 256 -13.02 -3.07 7.49
CA ARG A 256 -13.08 -4.10 8.56
C ARG A 256 -11.72 -4.74 8.77
N ILE A 257 -10.98 -5.04 7.69
CA ILE A 257 -9.62 -5.60 7.75
C ILE A 257 -8.68 -4.60 8.42
N LEU A 258 -8.61 -3.35 7.98
CA LEU A 258 -7.74 -2.33 8.53
C LEU A 258 -8.01 -2.12 10.04
N THR A 259 -9.27 -2.00 10.43
CA THR A 259 -9.66 -1.85 11.84
C THR A 259 -9.25 -3.07 12.67
N GLY A 260 -9.46 -4.28 12.16
CA GLY A 260 -9.06 -5.51 12.84
C GLY A 260 -7.55 -5.65 12.98
N MET A 261 -6.80 -5.30 11.94
CA MET A 261 -5.34 -5.29 11.97
C MET A 261 -4.82 -4.29 13.01
N ILE A 262 -5.34 -3.06 13.04
CA ILE A 262 -4.92 -2.05 14.02
C ILE A 262 -5.20 -2.50 15.46
N ARG A 263 -6.36 -3.11 15.71
CA ARG A 263 -6.68 -3.68 17.04
C ARG A 263 -5.68 -4.74 17.48
N SER A 264 -5.14 -5.52 16.55
CA SER A 264 -4.14 -6.55 16.84
C SER A 264 -2.74 -6.00 17.12
N TYR A 265 -2.52 -4.71 16.93
CA TYR A 265 -1.22 -4.09 17.14
C TYR A 265 -0.94 -3.90 18.64
N ASN A 266 0.04 -4.62 19.16
CA ASN A 266 0.58 -4.44 20.51
C ASN A 266 2.00 -3.90 20.41
N MET A 267 2.28 -2.79 21.09
CA MET A 267 3.60 -2.14 21.13
C MET A 267 4.67 -3.00 21.79
N ASP A 268 4.27 -3.89 22.70
CA ASP A 268 5.18 -4.65 23.57
C ASP A 268 5.56 -6.03 23.02
N ALA A 269 5.06 -6.41 21.83
CA ALA A 269 5.44 -7.66 21.17
C ALA A 269 6.64 -7.41 20.24
N LYS A 270 7.84 -7.44 20.83
CA LYS A 270 9.11 -7.62 20.10
C LYS A 270 9.49 -9.08 20.13
#